data_405c1de50d8f452659bfc9de3d81154a
#
_entry.id   405c1de50d8f452659bfc9de3d81154a
#
_cell.length_a   1.000
_cell.length_b   1.000
_cell.length_c   1.000
_cell.angle_alpha   90.00
_cell.angle_beta   90.00
_cell.angle_gamma   90.00
#
_symmetry.space_group_name_H-M   'P 1'
#
loop_
_entity.id
_entity.type
_entity.pdbx_description
1 polymer ?
#
loop_
_entity_poly.entity_id
_entity_poly.type
_entity_poly.pdbx_seq_one_letter_code
_entity_poly.pdbx_strand_id
1 'polypeptide(L)'
;AGSNRGVESTLNNFIAEGQRYAMSEQVGKDIEIGVMNAGGVRADLKGGDVTYKDIFEVQPFGNSVITAKISGEDFIKALENQWQEGSRPRLAMGISNNVQVVYDQTAGKGERVKSVTINGEPIDPKKDYSIALSSFLASSDEEAGGDGYFNAGSIKDKNDVGYMDTQAMIDYIKSGESEVRTGQGQIGAHIEGDVKPGEEITVNLSSLNYSTEGEPMAKKATVKLGDAEQTVDIDNAAQEGDAQFGERGRATVKLTVPENLSGTQNLEITTDAGTKATLPLEVSGEGSEKPGAKPAPKGSSFSSNGSSVGAAVFAIVAALVAGVAVVGMNPQILPAPARKMIEDLRKQFHI
;
A
#
# COMPACT_ATOMS: atom_id res chain seq x y z
N ALA A 1 21.85 5.99 -6.76
CA ALA A 1 20.87 4.93 -7.03
C ALA A 1 21.52 3.58 -6.80
N GLY A 2 21.30 3.01 -5.65
CA GLY A 2 21.85 1.72 -5.27
C GLY A 2 21.23 0.55 -6.05
N SER A 3 21.79 -0.65 -5.82
CA SER A 3 21.23 -1.90 -6.33
C SER A 3 19.97 -2.33 -5.58
N ASN A 4 19.76 -1.81 -4.37
CA ASN A 4 18.59 -2.13 -3.54
C ASN A 4 17.39 -1.27 -3.95
N ARG A 5 16.36 -1.93 -4.49
CA ARG A 5 15.09 -1.32 -4.87
C ARG A 5 13.94 -1.71 -3.94
N GLY A 6 14.23 -2.46 -2.88
CA GLY A 6 13.26 -2.98 -1.92
C GLY A 6 12.90 -2.02 -0.80
N VAL A 7 13.59 -0.88 -0.70
CA VAL A 7 13.39 0.14 0.33
C VAL A 7 12.99 1.47 -0.29
N GLU A 8 12.28 2.26 0.49
CA GLU A 8 11.89 3.62 0.11
C GLU A 8 13.13 4.51 -0.09
N SER A 9 13.08 5.41 -1.06
CA SER A 9 14.16 6.33 -1.43
C SER A 9 13.67 7.77 -1.37
N THR A 10 14.42 8.63 -0.69
CA THR A 10 14.19 10.09 -0.61
C THR A 10 14.07 10.71 -1.98
N LEU A 11 15.00 10.36 -2.89
CA LEU A 11 15.00 10.89 -4.26
C LEU A 11 13.82 10.38 -5.09
N ASN A 12 13.39 9.14 -4.85
CA ASN A 12 12.22 8.58 -5.54
C ASN A 12 10.94 9.33 -5.12
N ASN A 13 10.80 9.63 -3.82
CA ASN A 13 9.70 10.44 -3.30
C ASN A 13 9.77 11.88 -3.81
N PHE A 14 10.96 12.47 -3.86
CA PHE A 14 11.17 13.82 -4.38
C PHE A 14 10.71 13.93 -5.85
N ILE A 15 11.02 12.94 -6.68
CA ILE A 15 10.56 12.91 -8.07
C ILE A 15 9.05 12.73 -8.15
N ALA A 16 8.48 11.83 -7.33
CA ALA A 16 7.03 11.63 -7.28
C ALA A 16 6.28 12.91 -6.90
N GLU A 17 6.79 13.66 -5.92
CA GLU A 17 6.25 14.97 -5.53
C GLU A 17 6.45 16.00 -6.63
N GLY A 18 7.63 16.05 -7.26
CA GLY A 18 7.92 16.94 -8.38
C GLY A 18 6.98 16.73 -9.57
N GLN A 19 6.67 15.48 -9.91
CA GLN A 19 5.68 15.16 -10.94
C GLN A 19 4.27 15.64 -10.56
N ARG A 20 3.85 15.40 -9.33
CA ARG A 20 2.56 15.88 -8.81
C ARG A 20 2.47 17.40 -8.87
N TYR A 21 3.47 18.08 -8.34
CA TYR A 21 3.56 19.55 -8.32
C TYR A 21 3.51 20.13 -9.75
N ALA A 22 4.44 19.70 -10.61
CA ALA A 22 4.57 20.24 -11.95
C ALA A 22 3.31 20.01 -12.81
N MET A 23 2.67 18.84 -12.66
CA MET A 23 1.43 18.59 -13.38
C MET A 23 0.24 19.35 -12.80
N SER A 24 0.20 19.61 -11.48
CA SER A 24 -0.81 20.49 -10.89
C SER A 24 -0.73 21.89 -11.50
N GLU A 25 0.47 22.45 -11.60
CA GLU A 25 0.70 23.75 -12.24
C GLU A 25 0.35 23.73 -13.75
N GLN A 26 0.77 22.68 -14.46
CA GLN A 26 0.54 22.56 -15.90
C GLN A 26 -0.95 22.45 -16.26
N VAL A 27 -1.75 21.76 -15.47
CA VAL A 27 -3.18 21.57 -15.74
C VAL A 27 -4.06 22.58 -14.99
N GLY A 28 -3.48 23.41 -14.13
CA GLY A 28 -4.22 24.41 -13.33
C GLY A 28 -5.20 23.80 -12.34
N LYS A 29 -4.91 22.59 -11.86
CA LYS A 29 -5.75 21.82 -10.95
C LYS A 29 -4.85 20.95 -10.04
N ASP A 30 -5.18 20.87 -8.76
CA ASP A 30 -4.45 20.02 -7.83
C ASP A 30 -4.52 18.54 -8.23
N ILE A 31 -3.36 17.91 -8.37
CA ILE A 31 -3.21 16.47 -8.57
C ILE A 31 -3.01 15.84 -7.20
N GLU A 32 -3.82 14.84 -6.87
CA GLU A 32 -3.90 14.29 -5.52
C GLU A 32 -2.76 13.32 -5.19
N ILE A 33 -2.20 12.60 -6.18
CA ILE A 33 -1.19 11.56 -5.99
C ILE A 33 -0.07 11.73 -7.02
N GLY A 34 1.18 11.64 -6.58
CA GLY A 34 2.33 11.47 -7.46
C GLY A 34 3.05 10.16 -7.14
N VAL A 35 3.52 9.45 -8.16
CA VAL A 35 4.25 8.18 -7.97
C VAL A 35 5.46 8.07 -8.90
N MET A 36 6.47 7.34 -8.43
CA MET A 36 7.67 7.02 -9.22
C MET A 36 8.08 5.56 -9.00
N ASN A 37 8.46 4.86 -10.07
CA ASN A 37 8.92 3.48 -9.94
C ASN A 37 10.35 3.38 -9.40
N ALA A 38 10.62 2.31 -8.64
CA ALA A 38 11.94 2.07 -8.04
C ALA A 38 13.09 1.99 -9.05
N GLY A 39 12.80 1.58 -10.30
CA GLY A 39 13.76 1.47 -11.37
C GLY A 39 14.04 2.77 -12.11
N GLY A 40 13.24 3.79 -11.92
CA GLY A 40 13.29 5.05 -12.65
C GLY A 40 14.41 6.01 -12.21
N VAL A 41 14.97 5.82 -11.02
CA VAL A 41 16.08 6.62 -10.48
C VAL A 41 17.40 5.92 -10.78
N ARG A 42 18.29 6.57 -11.56
CA ARG A 42 19.52 5.95 -12.11
C ARG A 42 20.82 6.51 -11.54
N ALA A 43 20.77 7.66 -10.91
CA ALA A 43 21.90 8.30 -10.23
C ALA A 43 21.43 8.99 -8.96
N ASP A 44 22.36 9.31 -8.06
CA ASP A 44 22.09 10.13 -6.90
C ASP A 44 22.10 11.61 -7.29
N LEU A 45 21.25 12.41 -6.67
CA LEU A 45 21.26 13.85 -6.80
C LEU A 45 22.01 14.45 -5.61
N LYS A 46 23.11 15.13 -5.88
CA LYS A 46 23.92 15.77 -4.85
C LYS A 46 23.32 17.13 -4.48
N GLY A 47 23.47 17.52 -3.21
CA GLY A 47 23.13 18.86 -2.75
C GLY A 47 24.04 19.93 -3.38
N GLY A 48 23.53 21.18 -3.44
CA GLY A 48 24.21 22.32 -4.05
C GLY A 48 23.63 22.70 -5.41
N ASP A 49 24.44 23.26 -6.29
CA ASP A 49 23.99 23.63 -7.64
C ASP A 49 23.70 22.38 -8.48
N VAL A 50 22.46 22.28 -8.94
CA VAL A 50 21.98 21.16 -9.77
C VAL A 50 21.96 21.58 -11.23
N THR A 51 22.64 20.84 -12.09
CA THR A 51 22.66 21.07 -13.55
C THR A 51 21.65 20.20 -14.27
N TYR A 52 21.33 20.57 -15.52
CA TYR A 52 20.50 19.74 -16.39
C TYR A 52 21.09 18.31 -16.56
N LYS A 53 22.42 18.22 -16.64
CA LYS A 53 23.12 16.94 -16.73
C LYS A 53 22.85 16.05 -15.54
N ASP A 54 22.90 16.61 -14.32
CA ASP A 54 22.64 15.85 -13.10
C ASP A 54 21.21 15.28 -13.10
N ILE A 55 20.22 16.10 -13.51
CA ILE A 55 18.82 15.67 -13.62
C ILE A 55 18.67 14.58 -14.70
N PHE A 56 19.31 14.74 -15.85
CA PHE A 56 19.27 13.75 -16.92
C PHE A 56 19.92 12.42 -16.51
N GLU A 57 21.01 12.46 -15.71
CA GLU A 57 21.63 11.24 -15.17
C GLU A 57 20.70 10.52 -14.16
N VAL A 58 19.88 11.26 -13.42
CA VAL A 58 18.87 10.70 -12.52
C VAL A 58 17.72 10.05 -13.29
N GLN A 59 17.18 10.72 -14.31
CA GLN A 59 16.03 10.26 -15.11
C GLN A 59 16.37 10.24 -16.62
N PRO A 60 17.18 9.27 -17.11
CA PRO A 60 17.72 9.31 -18.49
C PRO A 60 16.76 8.71 -19.54
N PHE A 61 15.51 8.43 -19.23
CA PHE A 61 14.62 7.63 -20.09
C PHE A 61 13.80 8.48 -21.05
N GLY A 62 13.66 9.79 -20.79
CA GLY A 62 12.87 10.68 -21.63
C GLY A 62 11.37 10.34 -21.62
N ASN A 63 10.84 9.94 -20.48
CA ASN A 63 9.40 9.75 -20.33
C ASN A 63 8.69 11.10 -20.30
N SER A 64 7.42 11.13 -20.77
CA SER A 64 6.50 12.18 -20.39
C SER A 64 5.88 11.91 -19.01
N VAL A 65 5.43 12.96 -18.34
CA VAL A 65 4.57 12.87 -17.15
C VAL A 65 3.13 12.93 -17.61
N ILE A 66 2.36 11.93 -17.22
CA ILE A 66 0.96 11.74 -17.56
C ILE A 66 0.09 12.07 -16.35
N THR A 67 -1.02 12.75 -16.55
CA THR A 67 -2.11 12.79 -15.58
C THR A 67 -3.14 11.74 -15.93
N ALA A 68 -3.70 11.12 -14.91
CA ALA A 68 -4.71 10.07 -15.07
C ALA A 68 -5.63 10.03 -13.85
N LYS A 69 -6.54 9.05 -13.82
CA LYS A 69 -7.35 8.70 -12.65
C LYS A 69 -7.09 7.27 -12.22
N ILE A 70 -7.15 7.06 -10.93
CA ILE A 70 -7.07 5.74 -10.30
C ILE A 70 -8.08 5.66 -9.16
N SER A 71 -8.79 4.54 -9.02
CA SER A 71 -9.62 4.33 -7.82
C SER A 71 -8.75 4.12 -6.59
N GLY A 72 -9.24 4.49 -5.39
CA GLY A 72 -8.51 4.25 -4.16
C GLY A 72 -8.21 2.76 -3.94
N GLU A 73 -9.14 1.88 -4.32
CA GLU A 73 -8.94 0.42 -4.27
C GLU A 73 -7.78 -0.01 -5.19
N ASP A 74 -7.70 0.50 -6.42
CA ASP A 74 -6.64 0.14 -7.36
C ASP A 74 -5.29 0.75 -6.95
N PHE A 75 -5.29 1.91 -6.30
CA PHE A 75 -4.06 2.48 -5.73
C PHE A 75 -3.54 1.64 -4.55
N ILE A 76 -4.41 1.16 -3.65
CA ILE A 76 -4.03 0.21 -2.59
C ILE A 76 -3.45 -1.07 -3.21
N LYS A 77 -4.06 -1.62 -4.27
CA LYS A 77 -3.53 -2.78 -5.00
C LYS A 77 -2.16 -2.50 -5.62
N ALA A 78 -1.96 -1.30 -6.17
CA ALA A 78 -0.64 -0.91 -6.71
C ALA A 78 0.43 -0.87 -5.61
N LEU A 79 0.09 -0.39 -4.42
CA LEU A 79 0.98 -0.43 -3.25
C LEU A 79 1.25 -1.86 -2.78
N GLU A 80 0.25 -2.76 -2.80
CA GLU A 80 0.45 -4.19 -2.53
C GLU A 80 1.36 -4.87 -3.55
N ASN A 81 1.27 -4.47 -4.82
CA ASN A 81 2.09 -5.03 -5.91
C ASN A 81 3.57 -4.63 -5.82
N GLN A 82 3.98 -3.82 -4.84
CA GLN A 82 5.39 -3.60 -4.51
C GLN A 82 6.08 -4.89 -4.07
N TRP A 83 5.35 -5.82 -3.43
CA TRP A 83 5.85 -7.15 -3.07
C TRP A 83 5.63 -8.12 -4.21
N GLN A 84 6.70 -8.38 -4.93
CA GLN A 84 6.73 -9.20 -6.15
C GLN A 84 7.31 -10.59 -5.88
N GLU A 85 7.15 -11.48 -6.85
CA GLU A 85 7.75 -12.80 -6.83
C GLU A 85 9.06 -12.81 -7.64
N GLY A 86 9.98 -13.70 -7.28
CA GLY A 86 11.22 -13.89 -8.03
C GLY A 86 12.43 -13.13 -7.49
N SER A 87 13.31 -12.71 -8.37
CA SER A 87 14.62 -12.12 -8.00
C SER A 87 14.54 -10.71 -7.41
N ARG A 88 13.39 -10.06 -7.50
CA ARG A 88 13.14 -8.73 -6.94
C ARG A 88 11.90 -8.80 -6.05
N PRO A 89 12.02 -9.31 -4.82
CA PRO A 89 10.88 -9.60 -3.96
C PRO A 89 10.12 -8.35 -3.51
N ARG A 90 10.74 -7.16 -3.57
CA ARG A 90 10.07 -5.88 -3.36
C ARG A 90 10.67 -4.82 -4.28
N LEU A 91 9.80 -4.00 -4.87
CA LEU A 91 10.13 -2.77 -5.58
C LEU A 91 9.41 -1.62 -4.88
N ALA A 92 10.11 -0.86 -4.05
CA ALA A 92 9.50 0.24 -3.29
C ALA A 92 9.16 1.41 -4.22
N MET A 93 7.88 1.73 -4.34
CA MET A 93 7.38 2.84 -5.14
C MET A 93 7.69 4.16 -4.43
N GLY A 94 8.17 5.18 -5.14
CA GLY A 94 8.18 6.56 -4.66
C GLY A 94 6.76 7.11 -4.65
N ILE A 95 6.43 7.82 -3.59
CA ILE A 95 5.11 8.45 -3.37
C ILE A 95 5.28 9.92 -3.03
N SER A 96 4.32 10.75 -3.45
CA SER A 96 4.31 12.18 -3.15
C SER A 96 4.24 12.47 -1.64
N ASN A 97 4.70 13.65 -1.23
CA ASN A 97 4.87 14.02 0.18
C ASN A 97 3.59 13.95 1.01
N ASN A 98 2.44 14.12 0.37
CA ASN A 98 1.12 14.08 0.99
C ASN A 98 0.54 12.67 1.17
N VAL A 99 1.19 11.62 0.66
CA VAL A 99 0.78 10.22 0.82
C VAL A 99 1.56 9.56 1.94
N GLN A 100 0.87 8.84 2.81
CA GLN A 100 1.47 8.03 3.88
C GLN A 100 0.89 6.62 3.84
N VAL A 101 1.75 5.62 4.00
CA VAL A 101 1.37 4.19 3.97
C VAL A 101 1.86 3.50 5.23
N VAL A 102 0.99 2.69 5.84
CA VAL A 102 1.36 1.73 6.88
C VAL A 102 1.12 0.32 6.34
N TYR A 103 2.11 -0.53 6.45
CA TYR A 103 2.00 -1.92 6.02
C TYR A 103 2.43 -2.89 7.12
N ASP A 104 1.91 -4.10 7.08
CA ASP A 104 2.36 -5.22 7.89
C ASP A 104 3.07 -6.24 6.99
N GLN A 105 4.40 -6.32 7.12
CA GLN A 105 5.21 -7.20 6.29
C GLN A 105 4.97 -8.69 6.58
N THR A 106 4.43 -9.04 7.74
CA THR A 106 4.12 -10.41 8.15
C THR A 106 2.81 -10.92 7.53
N ALA A 107 1.97 -10.00 7.04
CA ALA A 107 0.70 -10.34 6.41
C ALA A 107 0.89 -11.03 5.05
N GLY A 108 -0.14 -11.75 4.62
CA GLY A 108 -0.18 -12.43 3.34
C GLY A 108 -0.15 -11.48 2.14
N LYS A 109 0.11 -12.03 0.95
CA LYS A 109 0.06 -11.28 -0.32
C LYS A 109 -1.34 -10.67 -0.51
N GLY A 110 -1.39 -9.38 -0.81
CA GLY A 110 -2.63 -8.61 -0.99
C GLY A 110 -3.26 -8.10 0.31
N GLU A 111 -2.61 -8.35 1.46
CA GLU A 111 -3.10 -7.96 2.79
C GLU A 111 -2.06 -7.16 3.61
N ARG A 112 -0.95 -6.76 2.98
CA ARG A 112 0.14 -6.05 3.69
C ARG A 112 -0.18 -4.59 3.95
N VAL A 113 -0.79 -3.90 3.01
CA VAL A 113 -1.16 -2.49 3.16
C VAL A 113 -2.32 -2.37 4.14
N LYS A 114 -2.06 -1.78 5.30
CA LYS A 114 -3.03 -1.64 6.39
C LYS A 114 -3.70 -0.28 6.43
N SER A 115 -2.99 0.76 6.01
CA SER A 115 -3.51 2.12 5.96
C SER A 115 -2.84 2.91 4.85
N VAL A 116 -3.62 3.72 4.17
CA VAL A 116 -3.15 4.75 3.24
C VAL A 116 -3.86 6.04 3.58
N THR A 117 -3.11 7.12 3.75
CA THR A 117 -3.69 8.46 3.90
C THR A 117 -3.19 9.38 2.80
N ILE A 118 -4.03 10.30 2.35
CA ILE A 118 -3.71 11.37 1.39
C ILE A 118 -4.07 12.69 2.06
N ASN A 119 -3.12 13.59 2.22
CA ASN A 119 -3.27 14.83 3.00
C ASN A 119 -3.73 14.57 4.47
N GLY A 120 -3.33 13.44 5.05
CA GLY A 120 -3.72 13.03 6.39
C GLY A 120 -5.10 12.37 6.50
N GLU A 121 -5.90 12.36 5.42
CA GLU A 121 -7.22 11.73 5.38
C GLU A 121 -7.12 10.30 4.85
N PRO A 122 -7.85 9.33 5.43
CA PRO A 122 -7.90 7.97 4.93
C PRO A 122 -8.35 7.91 3.46
N ILE A 123 -7.68 7.09 2.67
CA ILE A 123 -8.09 6.87 1.28
C ILE A 123 -9.48 6.22 1.22
N ASP A 124 -10.36 6.76 0.38
CA ASP A 124 -11.66 6.12 0.07
C ASP A 124 -11.46 5.15 -1.11
N PRO A 125 -11.62 3.83 -0.90
CA PRO A 125 -11.44 2.84 -1.97
C PRO A 125 -12.33 3.07 -3.21
N LYS A 126 -13.47 3.74 -3.04
CA LYS A 126 -14.47 3.96 -4.11
C LYS A 126 -14.30 5.28 -4.85
N LYS A 127 -13.52 6.21 -4.30
CA LYS A 127 -13.25 7.49 -4.94
C LYS A 127 -12.19 7.33 -6.03
N ASP A 128 -12.37 8.01 -7.16
CA ASP A 128 -11.32 8.21 -8.15
C ASP A 128 -10.44 9.41 -7.76
N TYR A 129 -9.13 9.16 -7.70
CA TYR A 129 -8.10 10.15 -7.41
C TYR A 129 -7.37 10.54 -8.68
N SER A 130 -6.99 11.80 -8.80
CA SER A 130 -6.06 12.24 -9.84
C SER A 130 -4.64 11.83 -9.50
N ILE A 131 -3.92 11.28 -10.47
CA ILE A 131 -2.54 10.78 -10.30
C ILE A 131 -1.62 11.34 -11.39
N ALA A 132 -0.40 11.72 -11.00
CA ALA A 132 0.71 12.04 -11.89
C ALA A 132 1.74 10.91 -11.85
N LEU A 133 2.11 10.39 -13.01
CA LEU A 133 3.04 9.29 -13.18
C LEU A 133 3.75 9.36 -14.54
N SER A 134 4.90 8.67 -14.66
CA SER A 134 5.59 8.60 -15.95
C SER A 134 4.80 7.82 -17.00
N SER A 135 5.02 8.11 -18.28
CA SER A 135 4.45 7.34 -19.40
C SER A 135 4.84 5.85 -19.33
N PHE A 136 6.02 5.53 -18.79
CA PHE A 136 6.43 4.15 -18.51
C PHE A 136 5.49 3.47 -17.50
N LEU A 137 5.16 4.12 -16.39
CA LEU A 137 4.23 3.55 -15.40
C LEU A 137 2.80 3.50 -15.94
N ALA A 138 2.38 4.49 -16.70
CA ALA A 138 1.03 4.53 -17.27
C ALA A 138 0.79 3.44 -18.35
N SER A 139 1.86 2.87 -18.93
CA SER A 139 1.78 1.74 -19.85
C SER A 139 1.75 0.37 -19.15
N SER A 140 1.80 0.32 -17.82
CA SER A 140 1.89 -0.94 -17.05
C SER A 140 0.63 -1.80 -17.13
N ASP A 141 -0.48 -1.27 -17.57
CA ASP A 141 -1.70 -2.01 -17.83
C ASP A 141 -1.69 -2.72 -19.20
N GLU A 142 -0.62 -2.57 -19.99
CA GLU A 142 -0.36 -3.33 -21.20
C GLU A 142 0.62 -4.48 -20.87
N GLU A 143 0.56 -5.60 -21.60
CA GLU A 143 1.24 -6.88 -21.31
C GLU A 143 2.76 -6.83 -21.00
N ALA A 144 3.44 -5.69 -21.12
CA ALA A 144 4.89 -5.57 -20.99
C ALA A 144 5.40 -4.35 -20.24
N GLY A 145 4.55 -3.54 -19.57
CA GLY A 145 4.97 -2.23 -19.05
C GLY A 145 5.07 -2.14 -17.52
N GLY A 146 5.87 -1.19 -17.06
CA GLY A 146 5.74 -0.50 -15.81
C GLY A 146 6.07 -1.18 -14.50
N ASP A 147 6.99 -2.10 -14.44
CA ASP A 147 7.44 -2.75 -13.18
C ASP A 147 6.34 -3.51 -12.41
N GLY A 148 5.15 -3.72 -12.99
CA GLY A 148 4.09 -4.58 -12.42
C GLY A 148 3.32 -4.00 -11.22
N TYR A 149 3.36 -2.68 -11.01
CA TYR A 149 2.59 -2.06 -9.92
C TYR A 149 1.10 -1.99 -10.21
N PHE A 150 0.73 -1.56 -11.41
CA PHE A 150 -0.66 -1.30 -11.78
C PHE A 150 -1.25 -2.49 -12.52
N ASN A 151 -2.46 -2.88 -12.14
CA ASN A 151 -3.22 -3.91 -12.84
C ASN A 151 -3.82 -3.35 -14.14
N ALA A 152 -4.09 -4.22 -15.10
CA ALA A 152 -4.72 -3.83 -16.36
C ALA A 152 -6.04 -3.07 -16.12
N GLY A 153 -6.18 -1.91 -16.78
CA GLY A 153 -7.37 -1.06 -16.68
C GLY A 153 -7.50 -0.25 -15.39
N SER A 154 -6.52 -0.30 -14.46
CA SER A 154 -6.55 0.48 -13.22
C SER A 154 -6.30 1.98 -13.45
N ILE A 155 -5.49 2.33 -14.45
CA ILE A 155 -5.19 3.72 -14.84
C ILE A 155 -6.16 4.17 -15.93
N LYS A 156 -7.03 5.14 -15.59
CA LYS A 156 -8.11 5.65 -16.45
C LYS A 156 -7.85 7.09 -16.87
N ASP A 157 -8.54 7.54 -17.90
CA ASP A 157 -8.55 8.95 -18.35
C ASP A 157 -7.14 9.52 -18.52
N LYS A 158 -6.22 8.74 -19.12
CA LYS A 158 -4.83 9.12 -19.35
C LYS A 158 -4.75 10.36 -20.25
N ASN A 159 -4.02 11.38 -19.81
CA ASN A 159 -3.78 12.60 -20.56
C ASN A 159 -2.28 12.90 -20.59
N ASP A 160 -1.67 12.69 -21.75
CA ASP A 160 -0.27 12.99 -22.03
C ASP A 160 -0.20 14.28 -22.84
N VAL A 161 0.39 15.30 -22.25
CA VAL A 161 0.61 16.59 -22.88
C VAL A 161 2.04 16.77 -23.40
N GLY A 162 2.83 15.71 -23.39
CA GLY A 162 4.25 15.72 -23.82
C GLY A 162 5.17 16.45 -22.84
N TYR A 163 4.77 16.60 -21.58
CA TYR A 163 5.60 17.27 -20.56
C TYR A 163 6.63 16.30 -19.99
N MET A 164 7.90 16.59 -20.25
CA MET A 164 8.99 15.66 -19.92
C MET A 164 9.22 15.54 -18.41
N ASP A 165 9.53 14.34 -17.93
CA ASP A 165 9.86 14.05 -16.53
C ASP A 165 11.06 14.85 -16.01
N THR A 166 12.09 15.05 -16.85
CA THR A 166 13.23 15.91 -16.53
C THR A 166 12.81 17.38 -16.39
N GLN A 167 11.88 17.87 -17.22
CA GLN A 167 11.37 19.24 -17.13
C GLN A 167 10.53 19.42 -15.87
N ALA A 168 9.70 18.44 -15.50
CA ALA A 168 8.91 18.46 -14.26
C ALA A 168 9.82 18.61 -13.02
N MET A 169 10.91 17.87 -12.98
CA MET A 169 11.91 17.98 -11.91
C MET A 169 12.61 19.35 -11.89
N ILE A 170 12.98 19.89 -13.05
CA ILE A 170 13.59 21.22 -13.18
C ILE A 170 12.63 22.29 -12.66
N ASP A 171 11.38 22.27 -13.08
CA ASP A 171 10.39 23.27 -12.71
C ASP A 171 10.05 23.20 -11.22
N TYR A 172 9.96 21.98 -10.66
CA TYR A 172 9.80 21.80 -9.23
C TYR A 172 10.97 22.37 -8.42
N ILE A 173 12.22 22.10 -8.82
CA ILE A 173 13.41 22.68 -8.16
C ILE A 173 13.43 24.22 -8.28
N LYS A 174 13.08 24.77 -9.45
CA LYS A 174 13.08 26.20 -9.71
C LYS A 174 11.95 26.97 -9.04
N SER A 175 10.86 26.31 -8.69
CA SER A 175 9.70 26.95 -8.05
C SER A 175 10.03 27.57 -6.69
N GLY A 176 11.03 27.04 -5.99
CA GLY A 176 11.31 27.37 -4.59
C GLY A 176 10.39 26.62 -3.60
N GLU A 177 9.44 25.82 -4.10
CA GLU A 177 8.51 24.99 -3.31
C GLU A 177 9.02 23.56 -3.13
N SER A 178 10.19 23.24 -3.71
CA SER A 178 10.74 21.91 -3.63
C SER A 178 11.17 21.55 -2.21
N GLU A 179 10.64 20.44 -1.71
CA GLU A 179 10.89 19.95 -0.36
C GLU A 179 11.31 18.49 -0.40
N VAL A 180 12.40 18.18 0.31
CA VAL A 180 12.84 16.80 0.52
C VAL A 180 12.15 16.22 1.75
N ARG A 181 11.36 15.17 1.57
CA ARG A 181 10.74 14.46 2.67
C ARG A 181 11.80 13.76 3.52
N THR A 182 11.91 14.12 4.80
CA THR A 182 12.87 13.52 5.73
C THR A 182 12.28 12.33 6.52
N GLY A 183 10.96 12.31 6.75
CA GLY A 183 10.25 11.19 7.35
C GLY A 183 9.86 10.15 6.31
N GLN A 184 9.85 8.88 6.70
CA GLN A 184 9.41 7.79 5.82
C GLN A 184 7.93 7.95 5.43
N GLY A 185 7.62 7.76 4.15
CA GLY A 185 6.26 7.72 3.60
C GLY A 185 5.62 6.35 3.71
N GLN A 186 6.41 5.31 3.87
CA GLN A 186 5.95 3.94 3.96
C GLN A 186 6.64 3.24 5.14
N ILE A 187 5.90 3.02 6.22
CA ILE A 187 6.42 2.38 7.43
C ILE A 187 5.76 1.02 7.66
N GLY A 188 6.52 0.10 8.27
CA GLY A 188 5.99 -1.17 8.75
C GLY A 188 5.45 -1.05 10.17
N ALA A 189 4.27 -1.64 10.43
CA ALA A 189 3.72 -1.80 11.76
C ALA A 189 3.01 -3.14 11.88
N HIS A 190 3.44 -3.95 12.83
CA HIS A 190 2.82 -5.22 13.20
C HIS A 190 2.34 -5.15 14.64
N ILE A 191 1.06 -5.50 14.88
CA ILE A 191 0.44 -5.46 16.20
C ILE A 191 0.34 -6.88 16.75
N GLU A 192 0.89 -7.09 17.95
CA GLU A 192 0.74 -8.34 18.70
C GLU A 192 -0.12 -8.09 19.93
N GLY A 193 -0.97 -9.06 20.25
CA GLY A 193 -1.92 -8.99 21.35
C GLY A 193 -3.32 -8.65 20.90
N ASP A 194 -4.26 -8.81 21.83
CA ASP A 194 -5.66 -8.46 21.58
C ASP A 194 -5.88 -6.96 21.82
N VAL A 195 -6.42 -6.26 20.84
CA VAL A 195 -6.75 -4.83 20.99
C VAL A 195 -8.06 -4.71 21.78
N LYS A 196 -7.93 -4.85 23.12
CA LYS A 196 -9.05 -4.78 24.07
C LYS A 196 -8.74 -3.78 25.19
N PRO A 197 -9.75 -3.07 25.72
CA PRO A 197 -9.56 -2.18 26.85
C PRO A 197 -8.84 -2.86 28.01
N GLY A 198 -7.82 -2.20 28.57
CA GLY A 198 -7.00 -2.71 29.67
C GLY A 198 -5.90 -3.71 29.29
N GLU A 199 -5.93 -4.28 28.09
CA GLU A 199 -4.91 -5.23 27.64
C GLU A 199 -3.68 -4.50 27.09
N GLU A 200 -2.49 -5.12 27.25
CA GLU A 200 -1.24 -4.63 26.67
C GLU A 200 -1.10 -5.16 25.23
N ILE A 201 -0.87 -4.26 24.29
CA ILE A 201 -0.47 -4.59 22.92
C ILE A 201 1.00 -4.27 22.69
N THR A 202 1.63 -5.01 21.79
CA THR A 202 2.98 -4.71 21.32
C THR A 202 2.91 -4.23 19.87
N VAL A 203 3.46 -3.04 19.62
CA VAL A 203 3.55 -2.44 18.30
C VAL A 203 4.99 -2.57 17.81
N ASN A 204 5.23 -3.45 16.85
CA ASN A 204 6.54 -3.66 16.23
C ASN A 204 6.62 -2.79 14.97
N LEU A 205 7.50 -1.79 15.01
CA LEU A 205 7.71 -0.84 13.92
C LEU A 205 8.96 -1.18 13.12
N SER A 206 8.93 -0.95 11.81
CA SER A 206 10.05 -1.12 10.89
C SER A 206 10.05 -0.05 9.79
N SER A 207 11.13 0.04 9.03
CA SER A 207 11.29 1.05 7.97
C SER A 207 11.05 2.49 8.45
N LEU A 208 11.56 2.82 9.65
CA LEU A 208 11.41 4.17 10.20
C LEU A 208 12.47 5.15 9.67
N ASN A 209 13.48 4.65 8.95
CA ASN A 209 14.55 5.45 8.38
C ASN A 209 14.94 5.00 6.97
N TYR A 210 15.41 5.96 6.18
CA TYR A 210 16.03 5.67 4.89
C TYR A 210 17.34 4.91 5.07
N SER A 211 17.66 4.03 4.14
CA SER A 211 18.88 3.22 4.19
C SER A 211 20.07 3.86 3.50
N THR A 212 19.88 4.98 2.81
CA THR A 212 20.95 5.71 2.10
C THR A 212 21.84 6.43 3.12
N GLU A 213 23.14 6.34 2.91
CA GLU A 213 24.13 7.02 3.75
C GLU A 213 24.00 8.54 3.62
N GLY A 214 24.08 9.25 4.76
CA GLY A 214 23.94 10.70 4.82
C GLY A 214 22.51 11.23 4.92
N GLU A 215 21.50 10.38 4.79
CA GLU A 215 20.12 10.78 5.01
C GLU A 215 19.86 11.08 6.50
N PRO A 216 18.98 12.05 6.82
CA PRO A 216 18.54 12.26 8.19
C PRO A 216 17.91 11.01 8.77
N MET A 217 18.30 10.65 10.00
CA MET A 217 17.75 9.48 10.69
C MET A 217 16.96 9.89 11.92
N ALA A 218 15.73 9.40 12.02
CA ALA A 218 14.95 9.46 13.24
C ALA A 218 15.63 8.66 14.37
N LYS A 219 15.55 9.19 15.57
CA LYS A 219 16.07 8.56 16.79
C LYS A 219 14.99 8.13 17.75
N LYS A 220 13.81 8.74 17.65
CA LYS A 220 12.65 8.49 18.51
C LYS A 220 11.42 8.19 17.66
N ALA A 221 10.67 7.20 18.11
CA ALA A 221 9.32 6.90 17.65
C ALA A 221 8.34 7.09 18.79
N THR A 222 7.24 7.78 18.52
CA THR A 222 6.12 7.94 19.45
C THR A 222 4.89 7.24 18.89
N VAL A 223 4.26 6.42 19.71
CA VAL A 223 3.01 5.73 19.39
C VAL A 223 1.94 6.17 20.37
N LYS A 224 0.77 6.55 19.85
CA LYS A 224 -0.36 7.06 20.62
C LYS A 224 -1.65 6.38 20.22
N LEU A 225 -2.44 5.96 21.23
CA LEU A 225 -3.78 5.41 21.07
C LEU A 225 -4.70 6.03 22.13
N GLY A 226 -5.60 6.91 21.72
CA GLY A 226 -6.39 7.72 22.64
C GLY A 226 -5.50 8.54 23.56
N ASP A 227 -5.62 8.36 24.88
CA ASP A 227 -4.80 9.06 25.87
C ASP A 227 -3.49 8.32 26.21
N ALA A 228 -3.32 7.09 25.77
CA ALA A 228 -2.10 6.34 25.98
C ALA A 228 -1.04 6.73 24.94
N GLU A 229 0.17 7.08 25.41
CA GLU A 229 1.29 7.49 24.56
C GLU A 229 2.60 6.91 25.10
N GLN A 230 3.44 6.41 24.20
CA GLN A 230 4.77 5.94 24.51
C GLN A 230 5.77 6.39 23.47
N THR A 231 6.92 6.86 23.94
CA THR A 231 8.06 7.22 23.09
C THR A 231 9.24 6.30 23.40
N VAL A 232 9.81 5.72 22.36
CA VAL A 232 10.96 4.81 22.45
C VAL A 232 12.09 5.22 21.54
N ASP A 233 13.29 4.71 21.80
CA ASP A 233 14.43 4.85 20.89
C ASP A 233 14.25 3.96 19.66
N ILE A 234 14.69 4.46 18.50
CA ILE A 234 14.74 3.70 17.27
C ILE A 234 16.10 3.02 17.16
N ASP A 235 16.10 1.70 16.99
CA ASP A 235 17.28 0.94 16.61
C ASP A 235 17.57 1.16 15.11
N ASN A 236 18.68 1.87 14.86
CA ASN A 236 19.16 2.20 13.52
C ASN A 236 20.31 1.28 13.06
N ALA A 237 20.70 0.28 13.85
CA ALA A 237 21.69 -0.70 13.43
C ALA A 237 21.17 -1.46 12.20
N ALA A 238 22.02 -1.62 11.21
CA ALA A 238 21.73 -2.52 10.10
C ALA A 238 21.82 -3.95 10.66
N GLN A 239 20.67 -4.60 10.81
CA GLN A 239 20.62 -5.98 11.28
C GLN A 239 20.70 -6.91 10.07
N GLU A 240 21.85 -7.57 9.87
CA GLU A 240 21.97 -8.65 8.90
C GLU A 240 20.97 -9.76 9.27
N GLY A 241 20.11 -10.14 8.33
CA GLY A 241 19.15 -11.24 8.49
C GLY A 241 17.74 -10.83 8.94
N ASP A 242 17.57 -9.72 9.65
CA ASP A 242 16.25 -9.26 10.12
C ASP A 242 15.65 -8.16 9.23
N ALA A 243 16.47 -7.42 8.51
CA ALA A 243 16.03 -6.46 7.50
C ALA A 243 15.87 -7.18 6.16
N GLN A 244 14.66 -7.61 5.86
CA GLN A 244 14.38 -8.47 4.70
C GLN A 244 14.73 -7.82 3.37
N PHE A 245 14.60 -6.49 3.27
CA PHE A 245 14.87 -5.72 2.04
C PHE A 245 15.93 -4.65 2.25
N GLY A 246 16.66 -4.66 3.39
CA GLY A 246 17.65 -3.67 3.75
C GLY A 246 17.09 -2.40 4.38
N GLU A 247 15.84 -2.43 4.85
CA GLU A 247 15.20 -1.33 5.57
C GLU A 247 15.90 -1.06 6.91
N ARG A 248 15.89 0.20 7.35
CA ARG A 248 16.46 0.65 8.63
C ARG A 248 15.40 1.25 9.54
N GLY A 249 15.74 1.34 10.82
CA GLY A 249 14.90 1.95 11.84
C GLY A 249 13.80 1.01 12.30
N ARG A 250 14.03 0.40 13.47
CA ARG A 250 13.09 -0.51 14.14
C ARG A 250 12.81 -0.03 15.55
N ALA A 251 11.59 -0.23 16.00
CA ALA A 251 11.20 0.05 17.38
C ALA A 251 10.13 -0.93 17.83
N THR A 252 10.15 -1.29 19.10
CA THR A 252 9.09 -2.08 19.74
C THR A 252 8.48 -1.23 20.84
N VAL A 253 7.19 -0.98 20.76
CA VAL A 253 6.43 -0.17 21.71
C VAL A 253 5.38 -1.05 22.38
N LYS A 254 5.36 -1.02 23.71
CA LYS A 254 4.30 -1.65 24.50
C LYS A 254 3.33 -0.58 24.99
N LEU A 255 2.06 -0.79 24.75
CA LEU A 255 1.01 0.18 25.06
C LEU A 255 -0.19 -0.54 25.66
N THR A 256 -0.69 -0.06 26.79
CA THR A 256 -1.97 -0.52 27.33
C THR A 256 -3.12 0.20 26.64
N VAL A 257 -4.04 -0.55 26.06
CA VAL A 257 -5.25 0.01 25.43
C VAL A 257 -6.10 0.71 26.49
N PRO A 258 -6.44 2.01 26.36
CA PRO A 258 -7.25 2.71 27.34
C PRO A 258 -8.64 2.06 27.54
N GLU A 259 -9.07 1.99 28.81
CA GLU A 259 -10.32 1.35 29.23
C GLU A 259 -11.58 1.95 28.58
N ASN A 260 -11.52 3.22 28.19
CA ASN A 260 -12.63 3.98 27.63
C ASN A 260 -12.75 3.88 26.12
N LEU A 261 -11.87 3.14 25.43
CA LEU A 261 -11.88 3.02 23.97
C LEU A 261 -12.75 1.84 23.52
N SER A 262 -13.42 2.01 22.37
CA SER A 262 -14.19 0.97 21.69
C SER A 262 -14.35 1.30 20.21
N GLY A 263 -14.64 0.30 19.38
CA GLY A 263 -14.79 0.45 17.94
C GLY A 263 -13.48 0.83 17.24
N THR A 264 -13.56 1.41 16.05
CA THR A 264 -12.37 1.82 15.27
C THR A 264 -11.69 3.01 15.94
N GLN A 265 -10.42 2.85 16.30
CA GLN A 265 -9.56 3.87 16.89
C GLN A 265 -8.31 4.05 16.04
N ASN A 266 -7.77 5.25 16.02
CA ASN A 266 -6.54 5.54 15.28
C ASN A 266 -5.32 5.38 16.20
N LEU A 267 -4.42 4.46 15.82
CA LEU A 267 -3.07 4.41 16.35
C LEU A 267 -2.22 5.40 15.57
N GLU A 268 -1.78 6.47 16.22
CA GLU A 268 -0.89 7.46 15.63
C GLU A 268 0.56 7.06 15.84
N ILE A 269 1.37 7.13 14.79
CA ILE A 269 2.79 6.78 14.80
C ILE A 269 3.57 7.96 14.25
N THR A 270 4.44 8.54 15.05
CA THR A 270 5.27 9.69 14.65
C THR A 270 6.74 9.43 14.93
N THR A 271 7.63 10.11 14.18
CA THR A 271 9.07 10.12 14.45
C THR A 271 9.60 11.54 14.54
N ASP A 272 10.74 11.73 15.20
CA ASP A 272 11.43 13.01 15.30
C ASP A 272 12.08 13.47 13.97
N ALA A 273 12.05 12.63 12.91
CA ALA A 273 12.43 13.01 11.54
C ALA A 273 11.23 13.41 10.67
N GLY A 274 9.99 13.41 11.22
CA GLY A 274 8.82 13.94 10.52
C GLY A 274 7.86 12.91 9.93
N THR A 275 8.05 11.60 10.14
CA THR A 275 7.02 10.61 9.82
C THR A 275 5.77 10.88 10.65
N LYS A 276 4.59 10.84 10.00
CA LYS A 276 3.27 10.95 10.63
C LYS A 276 2.35 9.94 9.96
N ALA A 277 2.07 8.85 10.64
CA ALA A 277 1.26 7.77 10.10
C ALA A 277 0.13 7.41 11.05
N THR A 278 -0.98 6.93 10.49
CA THR A 278 -2.17 6.53 11.22
C THR A 278 -2.55 5.12 10.81
N LEU A 279 -2.76 4.25 11.79
CA LEU A 279 -3.22 2.88 11.60
C LEU A 279 -4.56 2.69 12.32
N PRO A 280 -5.68 2.47 11.60
CA PRO A 280 -6.95 2.13 12.22
C PRO A 280 -6.88 0.78 12.91
N LEU A 281 -7.32 0.71 14.18
CA LEU A 281 -7.41 -0.50 14.98
C LEU A 281 -8.85 -0.69 15.48
N GLU A 282 -9.36 -1.91 15.41
CA GLU A 282 -10.64 -2.27 16.00
C GLU A 282 -10.44 -2.65 17.46
N VAL A 283 -10.90 -1.80 18.38
CA VAL A 283 -10.91 -2.06 19.83
C VAL A 283 -12.14 -2.87 20.18
N SER A 284 -11.96 -4.14 20.53
CA SER A 284 -13.03 -5.08 20.91
C SER A 284 -13.46 -4.80 22.35
N GLY A 285 -14.52 -4.02 22.58
CA GLY A 285 -15.12 -3.85 23.91
C GLY A 285 -15.93 -5.10 24.33
N GLU A 286 -16.04 -5.36 25.63
CA GLU A 286 -17.09 -6.24 26.17
C GLU A 286 -18.44 -5.58 25.86
N GLY A 287 -19.06 -5.96 24.74
CA GLY A 287 -20.36 -5.40 24.35
C GLY A 287 -20.67 -5.43 22.86
N SER A 288 -19.73 -5.80 21.99
CA SER A 288 -20.09 -6.08 20.60
C SER A 288 -20.63 -7.51 20.48
N GLU A 289 -21.83 -7.74 21.04
CA GLU A 289 -22.64 -8.87 20.61
C GLU A 289 -22.84 -8.76 19.09
N LYS A 290 -22.44 -9.80 18.38
CA LYS A 290 -22.83 -9.98 16.96
C LYS A 290 -24.34 -9.69 16.85
N PRO A 291 -24.79 -8.90 15.88
CA PRO A 291 -26.23 -8.64 15.73
C PRO A 291 -26.98 -9.96 15.58
N GLY A 292 -27.71 -10.33 16.64
CA GLY A 292 -28.92 -11.09 16.63
C GLY A 292 -28.91 -12.52 16.10
N ALA A 293 -28.47 -13.46 16.92
CA ALA A 293 -29.21 -14.71 16.97
C ALA A 293 -30.33 -14.54 17.98
N LYS A 294 -31.58 -14.35 17.53
CA LYS A 294 -32.78 -14.41 18.39
C LYS A 294 -32.80 -15.75 19.14
N PRO A 295 -33.08 -15.80 20.46
CA PRO A 295 -33.27 -17.05 21.17
C PRO A 295 -34.46 -17.79 20.57
N ALA A 296 -34.28 -19.05 20.20
CA ALA A 296 -35.32 -19.92 19.73
C ALA A 296 -36.26 -20.23 20.90
N PRO A 297 -37.62 -20.23 20.71
CA PRO A 297 -38.55 -20.68 21.69
C PRO A 297 -38.45 -22.21 21.88
N LYS A 298 -38.41 -22.65 23.14
CA LYS A 298 -38.47 -24.06 23.50
C LYS A 298 -39.85 -24.63 23.13
N GLY A 299 -39.81 -25.73 22.39
CA GLY A 299 -40.89 -26.73 22.39
C GLY A 299 -41.61 -26.91 21.07
N SER A 300 -41.29 -27.94 20.34
CA SER A 300 -42.08 -29.10 19.96
C SER A 300 -41.50 -29.75 18.71
N SER A 301 -41.33 -31.04 18.81
CA SER A 301 -40.93 -31.97 17.76
C SER A 301 -41.88 -31.92 16.57
N PHE A 302 -41.35 -31.66 15.36
CA PHE A 302 -41.89 -32.18 14.10
C PHE A 302 -40.78 -32.32 13.09
N SER A 303 -40.61 -33.52 12.60
CA SER A 303 -39.79 -33.91 11.49
C SER A 303 -40.37 -33.37 10.19
N SER A 304 -39.53 -32.74 9.35
CA SER A 304 -39.54 -32.95 7.89
C SER A 304 -38.58 -32.02 7.15
N ASN A 305 -37.88 -32.58 6.22
CA ASN A 305 -37.08 -32.08 5.12
C ASN A 305 -37.29 -30.60 4.72
N GLY A 306 -36.21 -29.82 4.69
CA GLY A 306 -36.19 -28.50 4.05
C GLY A 306 -34.77 -28.02 3.79
N SER A 307 -34.42 -27.99 2.54
CA SER A 307 -33.12 -27.66 1.93
C SER A 307 -32.49 -26.38 2.42
N SER A 308 -31.24 -26.46 2.84
CA SER A 308 -30.34 -25.35 3.11
C SER A 308 -29.84 -24.70 1.80
N VAL A 309 -30.53 -23.66 1.33
CA VAL A 309 -30.14 -22.90 0.12
C VAL A 309 -29.10 -21.80 0.41
N GLY A 310 -28.90 -21.43 1.69
CA GLY A 310 -28.03 -20.33 2.09
C GLY A 310 -26.53 -20.63 2.12
N ALA A 311 -26.11 -21.89 2.28
CA ALA A 311 -24.71 -22.27 2.33
C ALA A 311 -24.10 -22.59 0.93
N ALA A 312 -24.96 -22.76 -0.08
CA ALA A 312 -24.54 -23.09 -1.44
C ALA A 312 -24.08 -21.85 -2.26
N VAL A 313 -24.54 -20.66 -1.90
CA VAL A 313 -24.21 -19.43 -2.66
C VAL A 313 -22.80 -18.94 -2.38
N PHE A 314 -22.28 -19.09 -1.15
CA PHE A 314 -20.89 -18.70 -0.83
C PHE A 314 -19.85 -19.69 -1.40
N ALA A 315 -20.19 -20.96 -1.53
CA ALA A 315 -19.31 -21.96 -2.14
C ALA A 315 -19.23 -21.82 -3.69
N ILE A 316 -20.25 -21.24 -4.33
CA ILE A 316 -20.30 -21.05 -5.79
C ILE A 316 -19.43 -19.86 -6.23
N VAL A 317 -19.35 -18.79 -5.44
CA VAL A 317 -18.50 -17.61 -5.75
C VAL A 317 -17.02 -17.97 -5.59
N ALA A 318 -16.63 -18.75 -4.58
CA ALA A 318 -15.26 -19.25 -4.42
C ALA A 318 -14.85 -20.25 -5.52
N ALA A 319 -15.81 -21.03 -6.07
CA ALA A 319 -15.56 -21.95 -7.17
C ALA A 319 -15.46 -21.28 -8.55
N LEU A 320 -16.10 -20.10 -8.74
CA LEU A 320 -16.00 -19.34 -9.98
C LEU A 320 -14.67 -18.57 -10.12
N VAL A 321 -14.10 -18.11 -9.00
CA VAL A 321 -12.77 -17.49 -9.00
C VAL A 321 -11.66 -18.52 -9.21
N ALA A 322 -11.82 -19.75 -8.74
CA ALA A 322 -10.92 -20.87 -9.04
C ALA A 322 -11.13 -21.48 -10.43
N GLY A 323 -12.33 -21.34 -11.02
CA GLY A 323 -12.71 -21.98 -12.30
C GLY A 323 -12.11 -21.30 -13.54
N VAL A 324 -11.73 -20.02 -13.47
CA VAL A 324 -11.09 -19.32 -14.59
C VAL A 324 -9.63 -19.79 -14.78
N ALA A 325 -8.98 -20.31 -13.73
CA ALA A 325 -7.62 -20.87 -13.83
C ALA A 325 -7.59 -22.33 -14.36
N VAL A 326 -8.72 -23.00 -14.51
CA VAL A 326 -8.81 -24.45 -14.84
C VAL A 326 -9.13 -24.73 -16.32
N VAL A 327 -9.35 -23.72 -17.15
CA VAL A 327 -9.66 -23.94 -18.59
C VAL A 327 -8.48 -24.55 -19.38
N GLY A 328 -7.29 -24.61 -18.79
CA GLY A 328 -6.12 -25.26 -19.40
C GLY A 328 -5.73 -26.63 -18.81
N MET A 329 -6.41 -27.17 -17.81
CA MET A 329 -6.07 -28.45 -17.17
C MET A 329 -6.96 -29.58 -17.66
N ASN A 330 -6.33 -30.75 -17.91
CA ASN A 330 -7.00 -31.98 -18.32
C ASN A 330 -8.04 -32.39 -17.27
N PRO A 331 -9.36 -32.53 -17.63
CA PRO A 331 -10.44 -32.84 -16.69
C PRO A 331 -10.29 -34.18 -15.97
N GLN A 332 -9.40 -35.04 -16.43
CA GLN A 332 -9.16 -36.38 -15.89
C GLN A 332 -8.45 -36.34 -14.52
N ILE A 333 -7.86 -35.22 -14.14
CA ILE A 333 -7.07 -35.04 -12.89
C ILE A 333 -7.97 -34.71 -11.68
N LEU A 334 -9.23 -34.35 -11.90
CA LEU A 334 -10.14 -33.94 -10.85
C LEU A 334 -10.85 -35.13 -10.17
N PRO A 335 -11.11 -35.08 -8.84
CA PRO A 335 -11.93 -36.06 -8.14
C PRO A 335 -13.34 -36.16 -8.74
N ALA A 336 -13.94 -37.36 -8.71
CA ALA A 336 -15.24 -37.65 -9.32
C ALA A 336 -16.38 -36.63 -8.98
N PRO A 337 -16.52 -36.12 -7.73
CA PRO A 337 -17.54 -35.11 -7.42
C PRO A 337 -17.35 -33.80 -8.16
N ALA A 338 -16.10 -33.35 -8.33
CA ALA A 338 -15.78 -32.10 -9.01
C ALA A 338 -16.01 -32.19 -10.54
N ARG A 339 -15.75 -33.34 -11.15
CA ARG A 339 -16.04 -33.57 -12.56
C ARG A 339 -17.53 -33.47 -12.86
N LYS A 340 -18.37 -34.12 -12.04
CA LYS A 340 -19.82 -34.08 -12.20
C LYS A 340 -20.38 -32.68 -12.10
N MET A 341 -19.89 -31.90 -11.16
CA MET A 341 -20.30 -30.48 -10.98
C MET A 341 -19.96 -29.62 -12.21
N ILE A 342 -18.79 -29.83 -12.81
CA ILE A 342 -18.37 -29.11 -14.02
C ILE A 342 -19.22 -29.53 -15.25
N GLU A 343 -19.55 -30.80 -15.36
CA GLU A 343 -20.45 -31.30 -16.42
C GLU A 343 -21.87 -30.75 -16.28
N ASP A 344 -22.38 -30.69 -15.06
CA ASP A 344 -23.73 -30.16 -14.79
C ASP A 344 -23.79 -28.65 -15.07
N LEU A 345 -22.74 -27.88 -14.70
CA LEU A 345 -22.61 -26.47 -15.04
C LEU A 345 -22.49 -26.22 -16.56
N ARG A 346 -21.70 -27.03 -17.27
CA ARG A 346 -21.61 -26.95 -18.73
C ARG A 346 -22.96 -27.18 -19.43
N LYS A 347 -23.76 -28.13 -18.94
CA LYS A 347 -25.11 -28.37 -19.47
C LYS A 347 -26.07 -27.22 -19.18
N GLN A 348 -25.93 -26.57 -17.99
CA GLN A 348 -26.82 -25.49 -17.56
C GLN A 348 -26.56 -24.19 -18.32
N PHE A 349 -25.30 -23.92 -18.68
CA PHE A 349 -24.88 -22.66 -19.32
C PHE A 349 -24.55 -22.78 -20.81
N HIS A 350 -24.72 -23.96 -21.42
CA HIS A 350 -24.48 -24.22 -22.85
C HIS A 350 -23.06 -23.86 -23.33
N ILE A 351 -22.02 -24.13 -22.45
CA ILE A 351 -20.59 -23.85 -22.73
C ILE A 351 -19.83 -25.16 -22.96
#